data_1964ac293ba4d2d42ec28b75c14d6b16
#
_entry.id   1964ac293ba4d2d42ec28b75c14d6b16
#
_cell.length_a   1.000
_cell.length_b   1.000
_cell.length_c   1.000
_cell.angle_alpha   90.00
_cell.angle_beta   90.00
_cell.angle_gamma   90.00
#
_symmetry.space_group_name_H-M   'P 1'
#
loop_
_entity.id
_entity.type
_entity.pdbx_description
1 polymer ?
#
loop_
_entity_poly.entity_id
_entity_poly.type
_entity_poly.pdbx_seq_one_letter_code
_entity_poly.pdbx_strand_id
1 'polypeptide(L)'
;MPGNTFVPMAIVDADAIVLNSPSKSFNTAGLQTANIICSDPAMRRRIDRAININEVCDVNPFGPVALIAAYNESEQWLDELNGYLWGNYTALCDFVAQHLLKWEVMPLEGTYLAWVDVSLCCDNVAVYCEQLIQEAKVWLNPGTMYGPQSGEGYLRINLACPRSRLLEALQRIANIKA
;
A
#
# COMPACT_ATOMS: atom_id res chain seq x y z
N MET A 1 -11.20 1.40 3.85
CA MET A 1 -11.47 0.14 4.55
C MET A 1 -12.73 0.31 5.39
N PRO A 2 -13.53 -0.74 5.65
CA PRO A 2 -14.76 -0.62 6.42
C PRO A 2 -14.54 0.03 7.79
N GLY A 3 -15.45 0.90 8.20
CA GLY A 3 -15.38 1.62 9.47
C GLY A 3 -14.45 2.84 9.52
N ASN A 4 -13.66 3.08 8.48
CA ASN A 4 -12.71 4.19 8.41
C ASN A 4 -13.17 5.23 7.38
N THR A 5 -13.15 6.50 7.77
CA THR A 5 -13.48 7.63 6.89
C THR A 5 -12.20 8.31 6.43
N PHE A 6 -12.03 8.44 5.11
CA PHE A 6 -10.94 9.21 4.55
C PHE A 6 -11.19 10.71 4.72
N VAL A 7 -10.23 11.42 5.27
CA VAL A 7 -10.26 12.89 5.38
C VAL A 7 -9.21 13.45 4.41
N PRO A 8 -9.62 14.12 3.32
CA PRO A 8 -8.68 14.74 2.38
C PRO A 8 -7.87 15.85 3.05
N MET A 9 -6.57 15.93 2.77
CA MET A 9 -5.70 16.97 3.33
C MET A 9 -6.16 18.38 2.99
N ALA A 10 -6.74 18.59 1.82
CA ALA A 10 -7.30 19.88 1.40
C ALA A 10 -8.50 20.37 2.27
N ILE A 11 -9.13 19.48 3.06
CA ILE A 11 -10.17 19.88 4.05
C ILE A 11 -9.50 20.30 5.37
N VAL A 12 -8.36 19.68 5.71
CA VAL A 12 -7.62 19.97 6.94
C VAL A 12 -6.82 21.28 6.80
N ASP A 13 -6.22 21.48 5.65
CA ASP A 13 -5.39 22.65 5.34
C ASP A 13 -5.68 23.13 3.91
N ALA A 14 -6.26 24.32 3.79
CA ALA A 14 -6.62 24.95 2.52
C ALA A 14 -5.38 25.35 1.69
N ASP A 15 -4.22 25.51 2.33
CA ASP A 15 -2.97 25.89 1.67
C ASP A 15 -2.13 24.66 1.26
N ALA A 16 -2.62 23.46 1.54
CA ALA A 16 -1.92 22.23 1.20
C ALA A 16 -1.75 22.06 -0.31
N ILE A 17 -0.57 21.57 -0.70
CA ILE A 17 -0.32 21.01 -2.03
C ILE A 17 -0.52 19.51 -1.94
N VAL A 18 -1.55 19.00 -2.60
CA VAL A 18 -1.91 17.57 -2.56
C VAL A 18 -1.44 16.88 -3.83
N LEU A 19 -0.68 15.81 -3.68
CA LEU A 19 -0.28 14.93 -4.77
C LEU A 19 -1.18 13.69 -4.77
N ASN A 20 -1.89 13.46 -5.86
CA ASN A 20 -2.83 12.36 -6.00
C ASN A 20 -2.61 11.60 -7.32
N SER A 21 -2.79 10.29 -7.32
CA SER A 21 -2.60 9.46 -8.50
C SER A 21 -3.57 8.27 -8.52
N PRO A 22 -4.09 7.87 -9.70
CA PRO A 22 -4.87 6.65 -9.87
C PRO A 22 -4.01 5.37 -9.84
N SER A 23 -2.68 5.52 -9.85
CA SER A 23 -1.72 4.43 -10.07
C SER A 23 -1.92 3.21 -9.18
N LYS A 24 -2.24 3.42 -7.90
CA LYS A 24 -2.40 2.32 -6.93
C LYS A 24 -3.84 1.84 -6.84
N SER A 25 -4.79 2.77 -6.75
CA SER A 25 -6.21 2.43 -6.63
C SER A 25 -6.76 1.71 -7.86
N PHE A 26 -6.29 2.08 -9.06
CA PHE A 26 -6.78 1.54 -10.34
C PHE A 26 -5.73 0.74 -11.13
N ASN A 27 -4.62 0.38 -10.49
CA ASN A 27 -3.54 -0.41 -11.10
C ASN A 27 -2.99 0.19 -12.41
N THR A 28 -2.88 1.51 -12.50
CA THR A 28 -2.45 2.25 -13.69
C THR A 28 -1.02 2.80 -13.57
N ALA A 29 -0.17 2.19 -12.73
CA ALA A 29 1.19 2.69 -12.46
C ALA A 29 2.06 2.82 -13.72
N GLY A 30 1.88 1.94 -14.71
CA GLY A 30 2.62 2.00 -15.98
C GLY A 30 2.33 3.25 -16.83
N LEU A 31 1.24 3.95 -16.57
CA LEU A 31 0.88 5.19 -17.27
C LEU A 31 1.54 6.45 -16.68
N GLN A 32 2.14 6.35 -15.50
CA GLN A 32 2.95 7.40 -14.86
C GLN A 32 2.25 8.76 -14.80
N THR A 33 0.97 8.77 -14.41
CA THR A 33 0.14 9.97 -14.36
C THR A 33 -0.29 10.28 -12.94
N ALA A 34 -0.20 11.55 -12.55
CA ALA A 34 -0.62 12.05 -11.25
C ALA A 34 -1.16 13.47 -11.36
N ASN A 35 -1.89 13.91 -10.33
CA ASN A 35 -2.40 15.25 -10.19
C ASN A 35 -1.66 16.02 -9.10
N ILE A 36 -1.43 17.30 -9.34
CA ILE A 36 -1.01 18.25 -8.32
C ILE A 36 -2.20 19.18 -8.06
N ILE A 37 -2.74 19.14 -6.86
CA ILE A 37 -3.94 19.87 -6.49
C ILE A 37 -3.56 20.95 -5.48
N CYS A 38 -3.91 22.21 -5.78
CA CYS A 38 -3.69 23.35 -4.91
C CYS A 38 -4.82 24.35 -5.08
N SER A 39 -5.39 24.86 -4.00
CA SER A 39 -6.49 25.85 -4.02
C SER A 39 -6.00 27.24 -4.46
N ASP A 40 -4.79 27.67 -4.03
CA ASP A 40 -4.23 28.97 -4.36
C ASP A 40 -3.81 29.08 -5.84
N PRO A 41 -4.43 30.00 -6.64
CA PRO A 41 -4.07 30.21 -8.04
C PRO A 41 -2.62 30.73 -8.24
N ALA A 42 -2.06 31.47 -7.28
CA ALA A 42 -0.70 31.96 -7.38
C ALA A 42 0.29 30.82 -7.18
N MET A 43 0.03 29.94 -6.23
CA MET A 43 0.82 28.74 -6.02
C MET A 43 0.74 27.80 -7.22
N ARG A 44 -0.45 27.55 -7.79
CA ARG A 44 -0.60 26.74 -9.02
C ARG A 44 0.27 27.24 -10.16
N ARG A 45 0.28 28.57 -10.42
CA ARG A 45 1.15 29.17 -11.46
C ARG A 45 2.64 28.96 -11.16
N ARG A 46 3.05 29.02 -9.89
CA ARG A 46 4.44 28.77 -9.50
C ARG A 46 4.83 27.32 -9.73
N ILE A 47 3.96 26.37 -9.37
CA ILE A 47 4.17 24.94 -9.60
C ILE A 47 4.25 24.65 -11.08
N ASP A 48 3.27 25.11 -11.86
CA ASP A 48 3.22 24.97 -13.30
C ASP A 48 4.52 25.48 -13.97
N ARG A 49 4.95 26.70 -13.60
CA ARG A 49 6.21 27.24 -14.11
C ARG A 49 7.42 26.37 -13.71
N ALA A 50 7.47 25.86 -12.48
CA ALA A 50 8.60 25.05 -12.01
C ALA A 50 8.71 23.72 -12.77
N ILE A 51 7.58 23.14 -13.15
CA ILE A 51 7.52 21.92 -13.97
C ILE A 51 7.94 22.22 -15.40
N ASN A 52 7.34 23.27 -16.00
CA ASN A 52 7.55 23.60 -17.40
C ASN A 52 8.97 24.12 -17.70
N ILE A 53 9.63 24.80 -16.77
CA ILE A 53 10.99 25.33 -17.00
C ILE A 53 12.03 24.22 -17.20
N ASN A 54 11.75 23.02 -16.74
CA ASN A 54 12.60 21.84 -16.91
C ASN A 54 12.09 20.89 -18.00
N GLU A 55 11.04 21.26 -18.74
CA GLU A 55 10.41 20.46 -19.80
C GLU A 55 10.01 19.05 -19.32
N VAL A 56 9.55 18.93 -18.06
CA VAL A 56 9.08 17.66 -17.45
C VAL A 56 7.56 17.60 -17.28
N CYS A 57 6.85 18.50 -17.96
CA CYS A 57 5.39 18.63 -17.88
C CYS A 57 4.63 17.61 -18.73
N ASP A 58 5.30 17.03 -19.74
CA ASP A 58 4.63 16.16 -20.69
C ASP A 58 4.30 14.81 -20.03
N VAL A 59 3.02 14.49 -20.02
CA VAL A 59 2.52 13.21 -19.55
C VAL A 59 2.26 12.27 -20.72
N ASN A 60 2.33 10.97 -20.47
CA ASN A 60 1.93 9.94 -21.42
C ASN A 60 0.49 10.27 -21.93
N PRO A 61 0.24 10.31 -23.26
CA PRO A 61 -1.07 10.70 -23.82
C PRO A 61 -2.22 9.79 -23.39
N PHE A 62 -1.95 8.53 -23.03
CA PHE A 62 -2.96 7.61 -22.49
C PHE A 62 -3.25 7.87 -21.01
N GLY A 63 -2.34 8.52 -20.29
CA GLY A 63 -2.45 8.79 -18.86
C GLY A 63 -3.69 9.61 -18.49
N PRO A 64 -3.91 10.80 -19.07
CA PRO A 64 -5.11 11.61 -18.80
C PRO A 64 -6.42 10.88 -19.14
N VAL A 65 -6.47 10.15 -20.26
CA VAL A 65 -7.66 9.38 -20.66
C VAL A 65 -7.98 8.29 -19.62
N ALA A 66 -6.98 7.53 -19.23
CA ALA A 66 -7.16 6.49 -18.22
C ALA A 66 -7.49 7.06 -16.83
N LEU A 67 -6.92 8.21 -16.46
CA LEU A 67 -7.23 8.89 -15.21
C LEU A 67 -8.70 9.35 -15.18
N ILE A 68 -9.20 9.96 -16.27
CA ILE A 68 -10.59 10.38 -16.39
C ILE A 68 -11.53 9.18 -16.29
N ALA A 69 -11.26 8.10 -17.03
CA ALA A 69 -12.06 6.87 -16.98
C ALA A 69 -12.04 6.24 -15.59
N ALA A 70 -10.87 6.17 -14.94
CA ALA A 70 -10.72 5.62 -13.61
C ALA A 70 -11.62 6.34 -12.59
N TYR A 71 -11.59 7.67 -12.58
CA TYR A 71 -12.36 8.43 -11.59
C TYR A 71 -13.84 8.58 -11.92
N ASN A 72 -14.22 8.58 -13.20
CA ASN A 72 -15.61 8.82 -13.60
C ASN A 72 -16.42 7.55 -13.84
N GLU A 73 -15.76 6.42 -14.13
CA GLU A 73 -16.43 5.22 -14.64
C GLU A 73 -16.09 3.94 -13.85
N SER A 74 -15.17 4.00 -12.86
CA SER A 74 -14.65 2.80 -12.20
C SER A 74 -14.89 2.76 -10.68
N GLU A 75 -15.90 3.45 -10.17
CA GLU A 75 -16.26 3.47 -8.75
C GLU A 75 -16.62 2.06 -8.25
N GLN A 76 -17.50 1.38 -8.97
CA GLN A 76 -17.92 0.00 -8.62
C GLN A 76 -16.71 -0.94 -8.54
N TRP A 77 -15.80 -0.87 -9.49
CA TRP A 77 -14.59 -1.71 -9.48
C TRP A 77 -13.73 -1.44 -8.24
N LEU A 78 -13.60 -0.18 -7.82
CA LEU A 78 -12.83 0.20 -6.64
C LEU A 78 -13.49 -0.31 -5.36
N ASP A 79 -14.82 -0.27 -5.27
CA ASP A 79 -15.57 -0.78 -4.13
C ASP A 79 -15.44 -2.30 -4.00
N GLU A 80 -15.54 -3.02 -5.11
CA GLU A 80 -15.33 -4.47 -5.16
C GLU A 80 -13.89 -4.83 -4.77
N LEU A 81 -12.88 -4.08 -5.26
CA LEU A 81 -11.49 -4.25 -4.88
C LEU A 81 -11.29 -4.02 -3.37
N ASN A 82 -11.86 -2.97 -2.80
CA ASN A 82 -11.77 -2.69 -1.38
C ASN A 82 -12.39 -3.82 -0.54
N GLY A 83 -13.53 -4.35 -0.97
CA GLY A 83 -14.16 -5.53 -0.35
C GLY A 83 -13.28 -6.78 -0.42
N TYR A 84 -12.62 -7.00 -1.56
CA TYR A 84 -11.70 -8.12 -1.74
C TYR A 84 -10.46 -7.99 -0.85
N LEU A 85 -9.86 -6.81 -0.80
CA LEU A 85 -8.70 -6.51 0.05
C LEU A 85 -9.02 -6.66 1.54
N TRP A 86 -10.19 -6.20 1.97
CA TRP A 86 -10.67 -6.42 3.33
C TRP A 86 -10.82 -7.90 3.66
N GLY A 87 -11.37 -8.68 2.74
CA GLY A 87 -11.44 -10.12 2.89
C GLY A 87 -10.07 -10.80 2.97
N ASN A 88 -9.05 -10.28 2.26
CA ASN A 88 -7.67 -10.77 2.40
C ASN A 88 -7.07 -10.41 3.76
N TYR A 89 -7.34 -9.19 4.25
CA TYR A 89 -6.91 -8.77 5.59
C TYR A 89 -7.53 -9.67 6.68
N THR A 90 -8.83 -9.92 6.61
CA THR A 90 -9.52 -10.82 7.55
C THR A 90 -8.91 -12.22 7.50
N ALA A 91 -8.69 -12.76 6.30
CA ALA A 91 -8.06 -14.07 6.14
C ALA A 91 -6.62 -14.13 6.71
N LEU A 92 -5.85 -13.03 6.61
CA LEU A 92 -4.54 -12.90 7.26
C LEU A 92 -4.69 -12.96 8.79
N CYS A 93 -5.59 -12.15 9.37
CA CYS A 93 -5.84 -12.12 10.81
C CYS A 93 -6.24 -13.49 11.35
N ASP A 94 -7.21 -14.16 10.68
CA ASP A 94 -7.71 -15.48 11.08
C ASP A 94 -6.59 -16.54 11.04
N PHE A 95 -5.79 -16.52 9.97
CA PHE A 95 -4.68 -17.45 9.82
C PHE A 95 -3.60 -17.25 10.90
N VAL A 96 -3.22 -15.99 11.14
CA VAL A 96 -2.22 -15.64 12.16
C VAL A 96 -2.68 -16.07 13.54
N ALA A 97 -3.93 -15.80 13.90
CA ALA A 97 -4.51 -16.19 15.19
C ALA A 97 -4.53 -17.71 15.43
N GLN A 98 -4.57 -18.52 14.36
CA GLN A 98 -4.65 -19.97 14.46
C GLN A 98 -3.30 -20.66 14.33
N HIS A 99 -2.35 -20.12 13.56
CA HIS A 99 -1.17 -20.84 13.11
C HIS A 99 0.17 -20.12 13.38
N LEU A 100 0.14 -18.81 13.62
CA LEU A 100 1.33 -17.97 13.81
C LEU A 100 1.21 -17.16 15.11
N LEU A 101 1.06 -17.83 16.23
CA LEU A 101 0.71 -17.28 17.55
C LEU A 101 1.66 -16.22 18.12
N LYS A 102 2.86 -16.09 17.55
CA LYS A 102 3.84 -15.05 17.90
C LYS A 102 3.78 -13.83 16.99
N TRP A 103 2.87 -13.83 16.00
CA TRP A 103 2.64 -12.71 15.10
C TRP A 103 1.44 -11.90 15.58
N GLU A 104 1.48 -10.59 15.42
CA GLU A 104 0.35 -9.70 15.67
C GLU A 104 0.08 -8.82 14.47
N VAL A 105 -1.13 -8.91 13.91
CA VAL A 105 -1.51 -8.11 12.74
C VAL A 105 -2.03 -6.76 13.19
N MET A 106 -1.38 -5.68 12.75
CA MET A 106 -1.80 -4.32 13.09
C MET A 106 -3.11 -3.95 12.38
N PRO A 107 -3.95 -3.08 13.00
CA PRO A 107 -5.18 -2.60 12.38
C PRO A 107 -4.93 -1.99 11.00
N LEU A 108 -5.76 -2.36 10.01
CA LEU A 108 -5.69 -1.84 8.65
C LEU A 108 -6.77 -0.80 8.42
N GLU A 109 -6.42 0.48 8.50
CA GLU A 109 -7.34 1.59 8.28
C GLU A 109 -7.39 2.03 6.81
N GLY A 110 -6.34 1.78 6.06
CA GLY A 110 -6.24 2.14 4.65
C GLY A 110 -5.17 1.34 3.91
N THR A 111 -5.06 1.52 2.62
CA THR A 111 -4.13 0.83 1.72
C THR A 111 -4.38 -0.69 1.60
N TYR A 112 -3.48 -1.38 0.94
CA TYR A 112 -3.44 -2.85 0.82
C TYR A 112 -2.16 -3.44 1.43
N LEU A 113 -1.51 -2.68 2.32
CA LEU A 113 -0.23 -3.03 2.93
C LEU A 113 -0.46 -3.23 4.43
N ALA A 114 -0.51 -4.48 4.86
CA ALA A 114 -0.64 -4.82 6.27
C ALA A 114 0.73 -4.79 6.96
N TRP A 115 0.76 -4.24 8.16
CA TRP A 115 1.88 -4.35 9.09
C TRP A 115 1.62 -5.50 10.06
N VAL A 116 2.67 -6.26 10.31
CA VAL A 116 2.61 -7.39 11.23
C VAL A 116 3.80 -7.33 12.16
N ASP A 117 3.54 -7.29 13.46
CA ASP A 117 4.56 -7.40 14.49
C ASP A 117 5.00 -8.86 14.61
N VAL A 118 6.29 -9.09 14.49
CA VAL A 118 6.97 -10.38 14.60
C VAL A 118 8.13 -10.34 15.62
N SER A 119 8.16 -9.31 16.46
CA SER A 119 9.21 -9.10 17.46
C SER A 119 9.41 -10.27 18.42
N LEU A 120 8.36 -11.09 18.63
CA LEU A 120 8.45 -12.32 19.41
C LEU A 120 9.08 -13.50 18.64
N CYS A 121 9.39 -13.32 17.34
CA CYS A 121 9.99 -14.37 16.52
C CYS A 121 11.48 -14.17 16.27
N CYS A 122 11.98 -12.94 16.37
CA CYS A 122 13.35 -12.62 15.98
C CYS A 122 13.84 -11.33 16.62
N ASP A 123 15.15 -11.25 16.84
CA ASP A 123 15.83 -10.04 17.30
C ASP A 123 16.22 -9.09 16.13
N ASN A 124 16.15 -9.58 14.89
CA ASN A 124 16.48 -8.84 13.67
C ASN A 124 15.54 -9.25 12.55
N VAL A 125 14.65 -8.32 12.18
CA VAL A 125 13.61 -8.59 11.17
C VAL A 125 14.16 -8.79 9.76
N ALA A 126 15.29 -8.18 9.42
CA ALA A 126 15.91 -8.36 8.10
C ALA A 126 16.45 -9.78 7.94
N VAL A 127 17.12 -10.31 8.96
CA VAL A 127 17.59 -11.71 8.99
C VAL A 127 16.39 -12.68 8.94
N TYR A 128 15.33 -12.36 9.65
CA TYR A 128 14.10 -13.17 9.62
C TYR A 128 13.47 -13.19 8.21
N CYS A 129 13.45 -12.06 7.50
CA CYS A 129 13.00 -12.02 6.11
C CYS A 129 13.86 -12.91 5.20
N GLU A 130 15.19 -12.93 5.39
CA GLU A 130 16.08 -13.81 4.64
C GLU A 130 15.77 -15.30 4.92
N GLN A 131 15.52 -15.66 6.18
CA GLN A 131 15.08 -16.99 6.54
C GLN A 131 13.77 -17.38 5.85
N LEU A 132 12.76 -16.48 5.84
CA LEU A 132 11.49 -16.72 5.13
C LEU A 132 11.70 -16.96 3.61
N ILE A 133 12.64 -16.25 2.99
CA ILE A 133 13.00 -16.47 1.59
C ILE A 133 13.63 -17.85 1.41
N GLN A 134 14.56 -18.25 2.28
CA GLN A 134 15.30 -19.49 2.14
C GLN A 134 14.44 -20.73 2.44
N GLU A 135 13.63 -20.67 3.48
CA GLU A 135 12.90 -21.85 3.98
C GLU A 135 11.46 -21.91 3.42
N ALA A 136 10.71 -20.79 3.42
CA ALA A 136 9.33 -20.74 2.94
C ALA A 136 9.21 -20.39 1.46
N LYS A 137 10.27 -19.84 0.84
CA LYS A 137 10.22 -19.23 -0.51
C LYS A 137 9.20 -18.09 -0.58
N VAL A 138 9.12 -17.30 0.50
CA VAL A 138 8.22 -16.15 0.62
C VAL A 138 9.06 -14.90 0.85
N TRP A 139 8.88 -13.91 -0.02
CA TRP A 139 9.55 -12.62 0.09
C TRP A 139 8.61 -11.60 0.71
N LEU A 140 8.89 -11.19 1.93
CA LEU A 140 8.24 -10.08 2.63
C LEU A 140 9.25 -8.94 2.84
N ASN A 141 8.73 -7.73 3.01
CA ASN A 141 9.59 -6.58 3.26
C ASN A 141 9.78 -6.38 4.77
N PRO A 142 11.02 -6.31 5.26
CA PRO A 142 11.26 -5.93 6.65
C PRO A 142 10.86 -4.47 6.89
N GLY A 143 10.30 -4.18 8.04
CA GLY A 143 9.87 -2.84 8.42
C GLY A 143 11.02 -1.83 8.47
N THR A 144 12.23 -2.30 8.75
CA THR A 144 13.46 -1.47 8.78
C THR A 144 13.75 -0.75 7.45
N MET A 145 13.20 -1.20 6.32
CA MET A 145 13.27 -0.47 5.03
C MET A 145 12.52 0.88 5.07
N TYR A 146 11.59 1.05 6.01
CA TYR A 146 10.70 2.22 6.13
C TYR A 146 11.04 3.09 7.35
N GLY A 147 11.83 2.55 8.28
CA GLY A 147 12.36 3.25 9.43
C GLY A 147 13.32 2.32 10.18
N PRO A 148 14.63 2.60 10.18
CA PRO A 148 15.62 1.66 10.71
C PRO A 148 15.39 1.24 12.16
N GLN A 149 14.85 2.12 12.99
CA GLN A 149 14.55 1.85 14.39
C GLN A 149 13.07 1.49 14.61
N SER A 150 12.17 2.30 14.08
CA SER A 150 10.71 2.13 14.26
C SER A 150 10.13 0.93 13.50
N GLY A 151 10.82 0.43 12.49
CA GLY A 151 10.41 -0.72 11.71
C GLY A 151 11.01 -2.06 12.18
N GLU A 152 11.89 -2.05 13.20
CA GLU A 152 12.44 -3.29 13.75
C GLU A 152 11.32 -4.12 14.40
N GLY A 153 11.35 -5.42 14.16
CA GLY A 153 10.30 -6.34 14.61
C GLY A 153 9.04 -6.35 13.73
N TYR A 154 8.96 -5.56 12.66
CA TYR A 154 7.78 -5.51 11.80
C TYR A 154 8.03 -6.06 10.40
N LEU A 155 7.01 -6.76 9.87
CA LEU A 155 6.92 -7.14 8.45
C LEU A 155 5.84 -6.31 7.75
N ARG A 156 6.06 -6.00 6.47
CA ARG A 156 5.02 -5.45 5.60
C ARG A 156 4.57 -6.49 4.59
N ILE A 157 3.27 -6.81 4.63
CA ILE A 157 2.62 -7.78 3.75
C ILE A 157 1.73 -7.06 2.73
N ASN A 158 1.91 -7.37 1.44
CA ASN A 158 1.04 -6.88 0.37
C ASN A 158 -0.17 -7.79 0.22
N LEU A 159 -1.37 -7.24 0.43
CA LEU A 159 -2.65 -7.95 0.33
C LEU A 159 -3.26 -7.91 -1.07
N ALA A 160 -2.69 -7.12 -2.01
CA ALA A 160 -3.19 -6.99 -3.37
C ALA A 160 -2.73 -8.17 -4.25
N CYS A 161 -3.14 -9.37 -3.86
CA CYS A 161 -2.89 -10.62 -4.57
C CYS A 161 -4.09 -11.57 -4.44
N PRO A 162 -4.17 -12.64 -5.25
CA PRO A 162 -5.18 -13.67 -5.05
C PRO A 162 -5.12 -14.26 -3.65
N ARG A 163 -6.29 -14.44 -3.01
CA ARG A 163 -6.38 -14.99 -1.63
C ARG A 163 -5.70 -16.34 -1.49
N SER A 164 -5.81 -17.18 -2.50
CA SER A 164 -5.14 -18.49 -2.51
C SER A 164 -3.62 -18.36 -2.40
N ARG A 165 -3.02 -17.36 -3.06
CA ARG A 165 -1.58 -17.09 -2.96
C ARG A 165 -1.18 -16.58 -1.59
N LEU A 166 -1.99 -15.70 -1.00
CA LEU A 166 -1.78 -15.22 0.36
C LEU A 166 -1.76 -16.39 1.37
N LEU A 167 -2.81 -17.21 1.34
CA LEU A 167 -2.94 -18.35 2.25
C LEU A 167 -1.85 -19.41 2.01
N GLU A 168 -1.47 -19.68 0.77
CA GLU A 168 -0.36 -20.58 0.44
C GLU A 168 0.97 -20.07 1.02
N ALA A 169 1.25 -18.78 0.89
CA ALA A 169 2.46 -18.18 1.46
C ALA A 169 2.47 -18.29 3.00
N LEU A 170 1.36 -17.97 3.66
CA LEU A 170 1.22 -18.08 5.10
C LEU A 170 1.38 -19.54 5.59
N GLN A 171 0.82 -20.50 4.85
CA GLN A 171 0.98 -21.93 5.18
C GLN A 171 2.44 -22.40 5.06
N ARG A 172 3.17 -21.92 4.06
CA ARG A 172 4.59 -22.21 3.92
C ARG A 172 5.40 -21.66 5.10
N ILE A 173 5.07 -20.44 5.55
CA ILE A 173 5.70 -19.83 6.73
C ILE A 173 5.39 -20.64 7.98
N ALA A 174 4.14 -21.03 8.20
CA ALA A 174 3.74 -21.82 9.36
C ALA A 174 4.38 -23.22 9.40
N ASN A 175 4.83 -23.73 8.26
CA ASN A 175 5.50 -25.03 8.16
C ASN A 175 7.02 -24.97 8.43
N ILE A 176 7.60 -23.77 8.61
CA ILE A 176 8.99 -23.64 9.04
C ILE A 176 9.09 -24.22 10.46
N LYS A 177 9.97 -25.19 10.62
CA LYS A 177 10.23 -25.77 11.95
C LYS A 177 10.99 -24.74 12.79
N ALA A 178 10.41 -24.37 13.94
CA ALA A 178 11.07 -23.55 14.96
C ALA A 178 12.30 -24.25 15.54
#